data_32b72997eec07eb073e221faeb55e89c
#
_entry.id   32b72997eec07eb073e221faeb55e89c
#
_cell.length_a   1.000
_cell.length_b   1.000
_cell.length_c   1.000
_cell.angle_alpha   90.00
_cell.angle_beta   90.00
_cell.angle_gamma   90.00
#
_symmetry.space_group_name_H-M   'P 1'
#
loop_
_entity.id
_entity.type
_entity.pdbx_description
1 polymer ?
#
loop_
_entity_poly.entity_id
_entity_poly.type
_entity_poly.pdbx_seq_one_letter_code
_entity_poly.pdbx_strand_id
1 'polypeptide(L)'
;MVNMDIFQLFFNYLEERPYNNVYQNVKQDADYLEAAAKETELSQQFKELDLSDEQRKIIMRWTDAIQAQESAYTAVVFRMGMQLCFSLLMQLFNM
;
A
#
# COMPACT_ATOMS: atom_id res chain seq x y z
N MET A 1 -3.59 26.50 -7.75
CA MET A 1 -3.99 26.09 -6.40
C MET A 1 -3.74 24.61 -6.25
N VAL A 2 -2.97 24.22 -5.28
CA VAL A 2 -2.70 22.82 -5.04
C VAL A 2 -3.88 22.25 -4.25
N ASN A 3 -4.70 21.46 -4.92
CA ASN A 3 -5.75 20.72 -4.24
C ASN A 3 -5.11 19.51 -3.55
N MET A 4 -4.54 19.78 -2.39
CA MET A 4 -3.98 18.69 -1.62
C MET A 4 -5.12 17.95 -0.94
N ASP A 5 -5.28 16.68 -1.28
CA ASP A 5 -6.26 15.81 -0.66
C ASP A 5 -5.87 15.63 0.81
N ILE A 6 -6.78 16.01 1.72
CA ILE A 6 -6.53 15.90 3.16
C ILE A 6 -6.26 14.45 3.56
N PHE A 7 -6.86 13.48 2.88
CA PHE A 7 -6.63 12.07 3.17
C PHE A 7 -5.21 11.66 2.79
N GLN A 8 -4.67 12.23 1.71
CA GLN A 8 -3.27 12.00 1.33
C GLN A 8 -2.32 12.60 2.37
N LEU A 9 -2.66 13.76 2.93
CA LEU A 9 -1.88 14.37 4.01
C LEU A 9 -1.82 13.46 5.24
N PHE A 10 -2.95 12.90 5.64
CA PHE A 10 -2.99 11.97 6.78
C PHE A 10 -2.18 10.72 6.49
N PHE A 11 -2.30 10.18 5.28
CA PHE A 11 -1.54 9.00 4.88
C PHE A 11 -0.04 9.27 4.95
N ASN A 12 0.41 10.38 4.38
CA ASN A 12 1.82 10.77 4.41
C ASN A 12 2.31 10.98 5.84
N TYR A 13 1.48 11.59 6.68
CA TYR A 13 1.81 11.78 8.09
C TYR A 13 2.06 10.44 8.79
N LEU A 14 1.20 9.46 8.55
CA LEU A 14 1.35 8.13 9.14
C LEU A 14 2.62 7.43 8.66
N GLU A 15 3.00 7.63 7.41
CA GLU A 15 4.23 7.06 6.86
C GLU A 15 5.49 7.73 7.43
N GLU A 16 5.44 9.05 7.64
CA GLU A 16 6.62 9.85 7.98
C GLU A 16 6.80 10.08 9.47
N ARG A 17 5.90 9.58 10.30
CA ARG A 17 6.00 9.75 11.75
C ARG A 17 7.31 9.13 12.26
N PRO A 18 7.99 9.78 13.25
CA PRO A 18 9.21 9.22 13.84
C PRO A 18 8.93 7.96 14.65
N TYR A 19 7.71 7.81 15.21
CA TYR A 19 7.31 6.65 16.01
C TYR A 19 5.99 6.13 15.50
N ASN A 20 5.77 4.81 15.64
CA ASN A 20 4.50 4.18 15.31
C ASN A 20 4.03 4.53 13.88
N ASN A 21 4.98 4.53 12.96
CA ASN A 21 4.69 4.79 11.55
C ASN A 21 4.25 3.50 10.85
N VAL A 22 3.83 3.64 9.60
CA VAL A 22 3.38 2.50 8.80
C VAL A 22 4.44 1.41 8.72
N TYR A 23 5.69 1.79 8.45
CA TYR A 23 6.79 0.84 8.32
C TYR A 23 6.99 0.00 9.59
N GLN A 24 6.97 0.65 10.76
CA GLN A 24 7.15 -0.04 12.02
C GLN A 24 6.00 -1.00 12.31
N ASN A 25 4.78 -0.64 11.92
CA ASN A 25 3.61 -1.49 12.11
C ASN A 25 3.61 -2.69 11.17
N VAL A 26 3.92 -2.50 9.88
CA VAL A 26 3.95 -3.62 8.93
C VAL A 26 5.04 -4.62 9.28
N LYS A 27 6.15 -4.18 9.86
CA LYS A 27 7.23 -5.07 10.30
C LYS A 27 6.80 -6.02 11.40
N GLN A 28 5.71 -5.73 12.10
CA GLN A 28 5.18 -6.55 13.18
C GLN A 28 3.94 -7.34 12.77
N ASP A 29 3.45 -7.09 11.56
CA ASP A 29 2.26 -7.78 11.07
C ASP A 29 2.66 -9.13 10.49
N ALA A 30 2.10 -10.21 11.05
CA ALA A 30 2.46 -11.57 10.66
C ALA A 30 2.09 -11.88 9.21
N ASP A 31 0.91 -11.42 8.77
CA ASP A 31 0.44 -11.66 7.41
C ASP A 31 1.32 -10.92 6.40
N TYR A 32 1.70 -9.68 6.72
CA TYR A 32 2.60 -8.92 5.87
C TYR A 32 3.96 -9.59 5.75
N LEU A 33 4.53 -10.04 6.88
CA LEU A 33 5.84 -10.69 6.89
C LEU A 33 5.84 -12.00 6.10
N GLU A 34 4.77 -12.79 6.22
CA GLU A 34 4.63 -14.01 5.46
C GLU A 34 4.55 -13.74 3.96
N ALA A 35 3.73 -12.75 3.57
CA ALA A 35 3.59 -12.37 2.16
C ALA A 35 4.90 -11.81 1.61
N ALA A 36 5.63 -11.01 2.38
CA ALA A 36 6.91 -10.46 1.98
C ALA A 36 7.97 -11.55 1.79
N ALA A 37 7.99 -12.54 2.67
CA ALA A 37 8.91 -13.67 2.54
C ALA A 37 8.63 -14.48 1.27
N LYS A 38 7.35 -14.72 0.98
CA LYS A 38 6.95 -15.43 -0.23
C LYS A 38 7.28 -14.65 -1.49
N GLU A 39 7.08 -13.33 -1.46
CA GLU A 39 7.46 -12.46 -2.57
C GLU A 39 8.96 -12.55 -2.84
N THR A 40 9.78 -12.49 -1.80
CA THR A 40 11.23 -12.58 -1.93
C THR A 40 11.65 -13.92 -2.54
N GLU A 41 11.06 -15.02 -2.09
CA GLU A 41 11.34 -16.35 -2.62
C GLU A 41 11.00 -16.45 -4.10
N LEU A 42 9.80 -16.01 -4.48
CA LEU A 42 9.35 -16.05 -5.87
C LEU A 42 10.16 -15.11 -6.77
N SER A 43 10.54 -13.96 -6.26
CA SER A 43 11.41 -13.02 -6.97
C SER A 43 12.75 -13.66 -7.28
N GLN A 44 13.31 -14.42 -6.34
CA GLN A 44 14.57 -15.13 -6.55
C GLN A 44 14.42 -16.22 -7.61
N GLN A 45 13.34 -16.98 -7.57
CA GLN A 45 13.05 -17.98 -8.58
C GLN A 45 12.89 -17.36 -9.98
N PHE A 46 12.22 -16.22 -10.05
CA PHE A 46 12.07 -15.48 -11.31
C PHE A 46 13.41 -15.07 -11.90
N LYS A 47 14.35 -14.63 -11.07
CA LYS A 47 15.69 -14.22 -11.52
C LYS A 47 16.48 -15.38 -12.11
N GLU A 48 16.18 -16.59 -11.68
CA GLU A 48 16.87 -17.81 -12.12
C GLU A 48 16.28 -18.41 -13.39
N LEU A 49 15.11 -17.90 -13.84
CA LEU A 49 14.47 -18.40 -15.04
C LEU A 49 15.23 -17.97 -16.30
N ASP A 50 15.29 -18.88 -17.26
CA ASP A 50 15.88 -18.61 -18.58
C ASP A 50 14.83 -17.98 -19.50
N LEU A 51 14.66 -16.66 -19.37
CA LEU A 51 13.67 -15.90 -20.12
C LEU A 51 14.39 -14.95 -21.08
N SER A 52 13.75 -14.67 -22.21
CA SER A 52 14.23 -13.62 -23.12
C SER A 52 14.07 -12.24 -22.48
N ASP A 53 14.83 -11.25 -22.99
CA ASP A 53 14.71 -9.87 -22.50
C ASP A 53 13.29 -9.34 -22.66
N GLU A 54 12.64 -9.66 -23.77
CA GLU A 54 11.25 -9.23 -24.01
C GLU A 54 10.27 -9.84 -22.99
N GLN A 55 10.44 -11.13 -22.73
CA GLN A 55 9.59 -11.81 -21.75
C GLN A 55 9.78 -11.21 -20.37
N ARG A 56 11.03 -10.94 -19.95
CA ARG A 56 11.30 -10.29 -18.67
C ARG A 56 10.66 -8.90 -18.59
N LYS A 57 10.75 -8.11 -19.65
CA LYS A 57 10.15 -6.77 -19.69
C LYS A 57 8.64 -6.81 -19.53
N ILE A 58 7.97 -7.75 -20.22
CA ILE A 58 6.53 -7.89 -20.11
C ILE A 58 6.12 -8.25 -18.68
N ILE A 59 6.81 -9.22 -18.09
CA ILE A 59 6.52 -9.65 -16.72
C ILE A 59 6.75 -8.51 -15.73
N MET A 60 7.84 -7.76 -15.89
CA MET A 60 8.13 -6.63 -15.02
C MET A 60 7.08 -5.52 -15.16
N ARG A 61 6.65 -5.21 -16.36
CA ARG A 61 5.57 -4.24 -16.59
C ARG A 61 4.26 -4.70 -15.98
N TRP A 62 3.95 -5.97 -16.09
CA TRP A 62 2.77 -6.54 -15.47
C TRP A 62 2.83 -6.43 -13.96
N THR A 63 3.96 -6.79 -13.37
CA THR A 63 4.18 -6.68 -11.92
C THR A 63 4.04 -5.23 -11.46
N ASP A 64 4.62 -4.28 -12.19
CA ASP A 64 4.50 -2.86 -11.88
C ASP A 64 3.05 -2.39 -11.96
N ALA A 65 2.30 -2.88 -12.95
CA ALA A 65 0.88 -2.54 -13.10
C ALA A 65 0.05 -3.06 -11.93
N ILE A 66 0.33 -4.29 -11.47
CA ILE A 66 -0.32 -4.86 -10.28
C ILE A 66 -0.04 -4.00 -9.05
N GLN A 67 1.21 -3.61 -8.85
CA GLN A 67 1.60 -2.76 -7.72
C GLN A 67 0.89 -1.41 -7.75
N ALA A 68 0.81 -0.79 -8.93
CA ALA A 68 0.10 0.48 -9.09
C ALA A 68 -1.38 0.32 -8.80
N GLN A 69 -2.00 -0.77 -9.24
CA GLN A 69 -3.40 -1.05 -8.97
C GLN A 69 -3.65 -1.25 -7.48
N GLU A 70 -2.78 -1.98 -6.79
CA GLU A 70 -2.90 -2.21 -5.35
C GLU A 70 -2.70 -0.92 -4.56
N SER A 71 -1.78 -0.07 -4.97
CA SER A 71 -1.58 1.23 -4.32
C SER A 71 -2.81 2.11 -4.47
N ALA A 72 -3.42 2.13 -5.65
CA ALA A 72 -4.64 2.89 -5.89
C ALA A 72 -5.81 2.33 -5.05
N TYR A 73 -5.92 1.02 -4.98
CA TYR A 73 -6.95 0.36 -4.17
C TYR A 73 -6.79 0.73 -2.70
N THR A 74 -5.57 0.66 -2.17
CA THR A 74 -5.28 1.00 -0.78
C THR A 74 -5.65 2.46 -0.48
N ALA A 75 -5.36 3.37 -1.41
CA ALA A 75 -5.69 4.78 -1.23
C ALA A 75 -7.21 4.99 -1.15
N VAL A 76 -7.98 4.28 -1.98
CA VAL A 76 -9.45 4.36 -1.95
C VAL A 76 -9.98 3.83 -0.62
N VAL A 77 -9.50 2.67 -0.18
CA VAL A 77 -9.94 2.05 1.08
C VAL A 77 -9.61 2.97 2.26
N PHE A 78 -8.42 3.55 2.28
CA PHE A 78 -8.01 4.48 3.34
C PHE A 78 -8.95 5.69 3.38
N ARG A 79 -9.24 6.28 2.22
CA ARG A 79 -10.14 7.43 2.13
C ARG A 79 -11.54 7.11 2.63
N MET A 80 -12.07 5.97 2.21
CA MET A 80 -13.39 5.52 2.65
C MET A 80 -13.43 5.29 4.15
N GLY A 81 -12.39 4.69 4.71
CA GLY A 81 -12.28 4.47 6.14
C GLY A 81 -12.27 5.78 6.92
N MET A 82 -11.50 6.77 6.45
CA MET A 82 -11.47 8.10 7.07
C MET A 82 -12.83 8.79 7.00
N GLN A 83 -13.50 8.71 5.85
CA GLN A 83 -14.84 9.29 5.69
C GLN A 83 -15.84 8.65 6.64
N LEU A 84 -15.78 7.33 6.78
CA LEU A 84 -16.64 6.61 7.71
C LEU A 84 -16.40 7.05 9.16
N CYS A 85 -15.13 7.16 9.55
CA CYS A 85 -14.77 7.63 10.90
C CYS A 85 -15.31 9.02 11.16
N PHE A 86 -15.16 9.96 10.23
CA PHE A 86 -15.70 11.30 10.37
C PHE A 86 -17.22 11.30 10.49
N SER A 87 -17.88 10.48 9.69
CA SER A 87 -19.36 10.37 9.75
C SER A 87 -19.83 9.87 11.10
N LEU A 88 -19.15 8.87 11.65
CA LEU A 88 -19.50 8.32 12.97
C LEU A 88 -19.27 9.35 14.08
N LEU A 89 -18.16 10.07 14.02
CA LEU A 89 -17.86 11.12 15.00
C LEU A 89 -18.90 12.23 14.95
N MET A 90 -19.30 12.66 13.76
CA MET A 90 -20.31 13.71 13.60
C MET A 90 -21.66 13.27 14.16
N GLN A 91 -22.05 12.01 13.95
CA GLN A 91 -23.27 11.47 14.54
C GLN A 91 -23.21 11.50 16.07
N LEU A 92 -22.07 11.15 16.66
CA LEU A 92 -21.90 11.17 18.10
C LEU A 92 -22.00 12.59 18.67
N PHE A 93 -21.46 13.59 17.95
CA PHE A 93 -21.54 14.98 18.39
C PHE A 93 -22.93 15.58 18.26
N ASN A 94 -23.79 15.03 17.40
CA ASN A 94 -25.14 15.54 17.17
C ASN A 94 -26.21 14.80 17.97
N MET A 95 -25.81 13.95 18.86
CA MET A 95 -26.74 13.21 19.73
C MET A 95 -27.26 14.06 20.89
#